data_bb194828c19d28fefe7c2144bc28520e
#
_entry.id   bb194828c19d28fefe7c2144bc28520e
#
_cell.length_a   1.000
_cell.length_b   1.000
_cell.length_c   1.000
_cell.angle_alpha   90.00
_cell.angle_beta   90.00
_cell.angle_gamma   90.00
#
_symmetry.space_group_name_H-M   'P 1'
#
loop_
_entity.id
_entity.type
_entity.pdbx_description
1 polymer ?
#
loop_
_entity_poly.entity_id
_entity_poly.type
_entity_poly.pdbx_seq_one_letter_code
_entity_poly.pdbx_strand_id
1 'polypeptide(L)'
;MEAVRTNNRNTKKDAMLEALEKSLGIVSTACKMVDIGRTTHYQWMKEDPDYKKAVDSIQDSVLDFAESHLYKLVKEGNPAATIFYLKTKGKKRGYIERQEIEVTERKPLSWFVSDDSTDS
;
A
#
# COMPACT_ATOMS: atom_id res chain seq x y z
N MET A 1 0.42 0.22 38.73
CA MET A 1 1.33 0.72 38.17
C MET A 1 2.21 -0.10 37.38
N GLU A 2 2.20 -1.27 37.54
CA GLU A 2 2.96 -2.10 36.76
C GLU A 2 2.51 -1.79 35.37
N ALA A 3 1.37 -1.28 35.26
CA ALA A 3 0.86 -0.97 33.98
C ALA A 3 1.57 0.18 33.32
N VAL A 4 2.37 0.88 34.06
CA VAL A 4 3.03 2.02 33.51
C VAL A 4 3.99 1.69 32.40
N ARG A 5 4.87 0.71 32.61
CA ARG A 5 5.78 0.36 31.62
C ARG A 5 5.09 -0.29 30.50
N THR A 6 4.21 -1.18 30.71
CA THR A 6 3.47 -1.83 29.71
C THR A 6 2.71 -0.79 28.92
N ASN A 7 2.27 0.25 29.60
CA ASN A 7 1.57 1.30 28.96
C ASN A 7 2.38 2.11 28.00
N ASN A 8 3.64 2.29 28.27
CA ASN A 8 4.46 3.03 27.37
C ASN A 8 4.52 2.36 26.02
N ARG A 9 4.74 1.08 26.02
CA ARG A 9 4.80 0.35 24.80
C ARG A 9 3.46 0.33 24.10
N ASN A 10 2.41 0.12 24.86
CA ASN A 10 1.08 0.12 24.30
C ASN A 10 0.69 1.48 23.77
N THR A 11 1.12 2.52 24.47
CA THR A 11 0.82 3.86 24.03
C THR A 11 1.50 4.15 22.70
N LYS A 12 2.72 3.65 22.52
CA LYS A 12 3.41 3.83 21.26
C LYS A 12 2.72 3.05 20.14
N LYS A 13 2.26 1.86 20.44
CA LYS A 13 1.53 1.06 19.46
C LYS A 13 0.22 1.74 19.08
N ASP A 14 -0.48 2.27 20.06
CA ASP A 14 -1.72 2.98 19.81
C ASP A 14 -1.49 4.22 18.98
N ALA A 15 -0.43 4.95 19.28
CA ALA A 15 -0.07 6.12 18.52
C ALA A 15 0.25 5.75 17.08
N MET A 16 0.91 4.61 16.89
CA MET A 16 1.27 4.15 15.56
C MET A 16 0.02 3.77 14.77
N LEU A 17 -0.95 3.13 15.43
CA LEU A 17 -2.19 2.78 14.77
C LEU A 17 -2.95 4.03 14.33
N GLU A 18 -2.97 5.02 15.18
CA GLU A 18 -3.62 6.28 14.85
C GLU A 18 -2.89 6.98 13.71
N ALA A 19 -1.56 6.94 13.73
CA ALA A 19 -0.77 7.54 12.67
C ALA A 19 -0.98 6.82 11.34
N LEU A 20 -1.18 5.51 11.37
CA LEU A 20 -1.46 4.76 10.17
C LEU A 20 -2.80 5.19 9.55
N GLU A 21 -3.77 5.45 10.39
CA GLU A 21 -5.04 5.93 9.89
C GLU A 21 -4.89 7.29 9.25
N LYS A 22 -4.18 8.16 9.91
CA LYS A 22 -3.99 9.52 9.40
C LYS A 22 -3.14 9.58 8.15
N SER A 23 -2.22 8.66 8.00
CA SER A 23 -1.33 8.64 6.84
C SER A 23 -1.87 7.76 5.72
N LEU A 24 -3.10 7.31 5.83
CA LEU A 24 -3.72 6.43 4.86
C LEU A 24 -2.92 5.15 4.65
N GLY A 25 -2.44 4.61 5.76
CA GLY A 25 -1.75 3.33 5.74
C GLY A 25 -0.30 3.36 5.29
N ILE A 26 0.28 4.55 5.13
CA ILE A 26 1.66 4.63 4.69
C ILE A 26 2.59 4.48 5.87
N VAL A 27 3.25 3.34 5.94
CA VAL A 27 4.07 2.98 7.09
C VAL A 27 5.20 3.97 7.36
N SER A 28 5.91 4.38 6.33
CA SER A 28 7.03 5.28 6.53
C SER A 28 6.58 6.62 7.11
N THR A 29 5.47 7.14 6.63
CA THR A 29 4.94 8.40 7.13
C THR A 29 4.47 8.25 8.58
N ALA A 30 3.77 7.15 8.86
CA ALA A 30 3.28 6.90 10.20
C ALA A 30 4.44 6.75 11.20
N CYS A 31 5.49 6.07 10.79
CA CYS A 31 6.66 5.90 11.64
C CYS A 31 7.30 7.24 11.98
N LYS A 32 7.35 8.14 11.02
CA LYS A 32 7.90 9.46 11.27
C LYS A 32 7.04 10.24 12.24
N MET A 33 5.73 10.10 12.11
CA MET A 33 4.81 10.80 13.00
C MET A 33 4.95 10.37 14.45
N VAL A 34 5.27 9.11 14.66
CA VAL A 34 5.38 8.57 16.00
C VAL A 34 6.82 8.50 16.48
N ASP A 35 7.75 8.73 15.58
CA ASP A 35 9.18 8.69 15.90
C ASP A 35 9.62 7.29 16.29
N ILE A 36 9.33 6.33 15.47
CA ILE A 36 9.84 4.97 15.62
C ILE A 36 10.42 4.54 14.30
N GLY A 37 11.24 3.52 14.33
CA GLY A 37 11.81 2.99 13.09
C GLY A 37 10.86 2.01 12.46
N ARG A 38 11.02 1.80 11.17
CA ARG A 38 10.19 0.84 10.46
C ARG A 38 10.45 -0.57 10.99
N THR A 39 11.66 -0.83 11.39
CA THR A 39 12.02 -2.13 11.96
C THR A 39 11.17 -2.44 13.18
N THR A 40 10.96 -1.43 14.03
CA THR A 40 10.15 -1.61 15.22
C THR A 40 8.72 -1.97 14.85
N HIS A 41 8.18 -1.28 13.87
CA HIS A 41 6.81 -1.56 13.43
C HIS A 41 6.68 -2.99 12.94
N TYR A 42 7.59 -3.44 12.08
CA TYR A 42 7.51 -4.79 11.54
C TYR A 42 7.78 -5.86 12.59
N GLN A 43 8.59 -5.52 13.58
CA GLN A 43 8.83 -6.44 14.66
C GLN A 43 7.56 -6.61 15.50
N TRP A 44 6.86 -5.53 15.77
CA TRP A 44 5.60 -5.59 16.48
C TRP A 44 4.59 -6.44 15.69
N MET A 45 4.54 -6.28 14.37
CA MET A 45 3.65 -7.05 13.53
C MET A 45 3.92 -8.54 13.66
N LYS A 46 5.19 -8.89 13.84
CA LYS A 46 5.57 -10.25 13.95
C LYS A 46 5.30 -10.83 15.32
N GLU A 47 5.52 -10.05 16.34
CA GLU A 47 5.40 -10.52 17.70
C GLU A 47 4.04 -10.37 18.34
N ASP A 48 3.25 -9.45 17.86
CA ASP A 48 1.98 -9.13 18.49
C ASP A 48 0.84 -9.34 17.51
N PRO A 49 0.15 -10.47 17.61
CA PRO A 49 -0.95 -10.75 16.70
C PRO A 49 -2.08 -9.72 16.74
N ASP A 50 -2.31 -9.15 17.91
CA ASP A 50 -3.35 -8.14 18.04
C ASP A 50 -2.98 -6.87 17.30
N TYR A 51 -1.70 -6.49 17.39
CA TYR A 51 -1.22 -5.32 16.66
C TYR A 51 -1.35 -5.56 15.16
N LYS A 52 -0.95 -6.75 14.70
CA LYS A 52 -1.04 -7.08 13.30
C LYS A 52 -2.48 -7.03 12.80
N LYS A 53 -3.38 -7.55 13.60
CA LYS A 53 -4.78 -7.54 13.26
C LYS A 53 -5.31 -6.13 13.15
N ALA A 54 -4.90 -5.27 14.07
CA ALA A 54 -5.32 -3.88 14.04
C ALA A 54 -4.77 -3.16 12.82
N VAL A 55 -3.51 -3.42 12.46
CA VAL A 55 -2.92 -2.81 11.29
C VAL A 55 -3.64 -3.28 10.03
N ASP A 56 -3.92 -4.57 9.92
CA ASP A 56 -4.63 -5.11 8.77
C ASP A 56 -6.01 -4.48 8.63
N SER A 57 -6.68 -4.29 9.76
CA SER A 57 -7.99 -3.68 9.77
C SER A 57 -7.95 -2.24 9.28
N ILE A 58 -6.92 -1.51 9.69
CA ILE A 58 -6.75 -0.14 9.25
C ILE A 58 -6.45 -0.10 7.75
N GLN A 59 -5.62 -1.01 7.26
CA GLN A 59 -5.32 -1.06 5.84
C GLN A 59 -6.59 -1.33 5.02
N ASP A 60 -7.44 -2.21 5.51
CA ASP A 60 -8.69 -2.49 4.85
C ASP A 60 -9.60 -1.26 4.83
N SER A 61 -9.67 -0.55 5.94
CA SER A 61 -10.49 0.66 6.04
C SER A 61 -10.01 1.74 5.08
N VAL A 62 -8.69 1.87 4.98
CA VAL A 62 -8.11 2.85 4.08
C VAL A 62 -8.42 2.48 2.64
N LEU A 63 -8.37 1.22 2.32
CA LEU A 63 -8.69 0.77 0.98
C LEU A 63 -10.15 1.04 0.66
N ASP A 64 -11.05 0.78 1.61
CA ASP A 64 -12.46 1.07 1.43
C ASP A 64 -12.68 2.56 1.19
N PHE A 65 -11.97 3.38 1.93
CA PHE A 65 -12.07 4.81 1.80
C PHE A 65 -11.64 5.24 0.39
N ALA A 66 -10.52 4.71 -0.08
CA ALA A 66 -10.02 5.04 -1.41
C ALA A 66 -10.99 4.58 -2.49
N GLU A 67 -11.57 3.41 -2.29
CA GLU A 67 -12.55 2.88 -3.24
C GLU A 67 -13.78 3.76 -3.31
N SER A 68 -14.23 4.27 -2.19
CA SER A 68 -15.40 5.11 -2.19
C SER A 68 -15.14 6.42 -2.92
N HIS A 69 -13.93 6.96 -2.80
CA HIS A 69 -13.56 8.14 -3.54
C HIS A 69 -13.47 7.85 -5.03
N LEU A 70 -12.94 6.70 -5.38
CA LEU A 70 -12.85 6.30 -6.78
C LEU A 70 -14.24 6.21 -7.39
N TYR A 71 -15.16 5.55 -6.68
CA TYR A 71 -16.53 5.42 -7.17
C TYR A 71 -17.20 6.77 -7.36
N LYS A 72 -16.94 7.66 -6.44
CA LYS A 72 -17.53 8.99 -6.53
C LYS A 72 -17.01 9.71 -7.78
N LEU A 73 -15.73 9.62 -8.04
CA LEU A 73 -15.15 10.25 -9.21
C LEU A 73 -15.69 9.63 -10.50
N VAL A 74 -15.86 8.31 -10.51
CA VAL A 74 -16.41 7.64 -11.67
C VAL A 74 -17.83 8.13 -11.93
N LYS A 75 -18.63 8.26 -10.88
CA LYS A 75 -19.98 8.74 -11.02
C LYS A 75 -20.05 10.17 -11.54
N GLU A 76 -19.03 10.93 -11.20
CA GLU A 76 -18.98 12.32 -11.64
C GLU A 76 -18.43 12.46 -13.05
N GLY A 77 -18.04 11.37 -13.65
CA GLY A 77 -17.54 11.41 -15.03
C GLY A 77 -16.07 11.68 -15.20
N ASN A 78 -15.30 11.49 -14.14
CA ASN A 78 -13.86 11.72 -14.23
C ASN A 78 -13.23 10.68 -15.17
N PRO A 79 -12.57 11.10 -16.25
CA PRO A 79 -12.04 10.14 -17.22
C PRO A 79 -10.95 9.26 -16.66
N ALA A 80 -10.03 9.84 -15.89
CA ALA A 80 -8.93 9.07 -15.32
C ALA A 80 -9.44 7.99 -14.38
N ALA A 81 -10.40 8.34 -13.53
CA ALA A 81 -10.97 7.40 -12.59
C ALA A 81 -11.74 6.31 -13.32
N THR A 82 -12.47 6.67 -14.37
CA THR A 82 -13.24 5.70 -15.13
C THR A 82 -12.31 4.71 -15.84
N ILE A 83 -11.23 5.21 -16.43
CA ILE A 83 -10.27 4.36 -17.10
C ILE A 83 -9.61 3.42 -16.10
N PHE A 84 -9.21 3.96 -14.96
CA PHE A 84 -8.57 3.15 -13.94
C PHE A 84 -9.51 2.05 -13.45
N TYR A 85 -10.77 2.39 -13.24
CA TYR A 85 -11.76 1.44 -12.77
C TYR A 85 -11.92 0.30 -13.79
N LEU A 86 -11.99 0.65 -15.07
CA LEU A 86 -12.14 -0.36 -16.11
C LEU A 86 -10.92 -1.25 -16.21
N LYS A 87 -9.74 -0.69 -16.05
CA LYS A 87 -8.52 -1.47 -16.12
C LYS A 87 -8.39 -2.45 -14.97
N THR A 88 -8.93 -2.11 -13.83
CA THR A 88 -8.79 -2.96 -12.66
C THR A 88 -9.98 -3.90 -12.47
N LYS A 89 -11.19 -3.37 -12.56
CA LYS A 89 -12.37 -4.17 -12.32
C LYS A 89 -13.00 -4.71 -13.58
N GLY A 90 -12.64 -4.18 -14.71
CA GLY A 90 -13.24 -4.58 -15.96
C GLY A 90 -12.47 -5.62 -16.74
N LYS A 91 -11.47 -6.23 -16.13
CA LYS A 91 -10.66 -7.21 -16.82
C LYS A 91 -11.47 -8.34 -17.43
N LYS A 92 -12.48 -8.78 -16.74
CA LYS A 92 -13.31 -9.86 -17.25
C LYS A 92 -14.01 -9.51 -18.54
N ARG A 93 -14.17 -8.21 -18.77
CA ARG A 93 -14.84 -7.76 -19.97
C ARG A 93 -13.86 -7.28 -21.03
N GLY A 94 -12.59 -7.56 -20.85
CA GLY A 94 -11.58 -7.23 -21.84
C GLY A 94 -10.78 -5.97 -21.64
N TYR A 95 -11.04 -5.23 -20.56
CA TYR A 95 -10.29 -4.02 -20.31
C TYR A 95 -9.00 -4.34 -19.57
N ILE A 96 -7.96 -4.63 -20.31
CA ILE A 96 -6.68 -4.94 -19.70
C ILE A 96 -5.63 -3.98 -20.17
N GLU A 97 -4.58 -3.88 -19.36
CA GLU A 97 -3.51 -2.98 -19.68
C GLU A 97 -2.49 -3.68 -20.54
N ARG A 98 -2.51 -3.52 -21.83
CA ARG A 98 -1.59 -4.15 -22.66
C ARG A 98 -0.22 -3.57 -22.68
N GLN A 99 -0.10 -2.33 -22.35
CA GLN A 99 1.15 -1.69 -22.31
C GLN A 99 2.15 -2.36 -21.45
N GLU A 100 1.72 -2.91 -20.36
CA GLU A 100 2.54 -3.61 -19.48
C GLU A 100 3.17 -4.79 -20.13
N ILE A 101 2.42 -5.52 -20.91
CA ILE A 101 2.91 -6.70 -21.55
C ILE A 101 3.95 -6.35 -22.59
N GLU A 102 3.73 -5.31 -23.32
CA GLU A 102 4.66 -4.88 -24.31
C GLU A 102 5.99 -4.50 -23.73
N VAL A 103 5.97 -3.77 -22.67
CA VAL A 103 7.19 -3.36 -22.01
C VAL A 103 7.97 -4.58 -21.56
N THR A 104 7.28 -5.50 -21.00
CA THR A 104 7.92 -6.70 -20.51
C THR A 104 8.57 -7.46 -21.64
N GLU A 105 7.90 -7.57 -22.73
CA GLU A 105 8.43 -8.28 -23.82
C GLU A 105 9.60 -7.62 -24.43
N ARG A 106 9.62 -6.36 -24.50
CA ARG A 106 10.65 -5.68 -25.12
C ARG A 106 11.84 -5.69 -24.39
N LYS A 107 11.81 -5.97 -23.20
CA LYS A 107 12.86 -5.93 -22.45
C LYS A 107 13.91 -6.76 -22.73
N PRO A 108 14.02 -7.45 -23.50
CA PRO A 108 15.13 -8.21 -23.66
C PRO A 108 16.23 -7.40 -23.36
N LEU A 109 16.06 -6.41 -22.89
CA LEU A 109 17.04 -5.71 -22.53
C LEU A 109 18.18 -5.88 -23.34
N SER A 110 18.05 -6.33 -24.39
CA SER A 110 19.15 -6.46 -25.19
C SER A 110 19.84 -5.16 -25.29
N TRP A 111 19.15 -4.16 -25.12
CA TRP A 111 19.78 -2.91 -25.28
C TRP A 111 20.60 -2.50 -24.09
N PHE A 112 20.62 -3.17 -23.12
CA PHE A 112 21.34 -2.76 -22.08
C PHE A 112 22.29 -3.74 -21.69
N VAL A 113 22.27 -4.73 -22.23
CA VAL A 113 23.14 -5.68 -21.90
C VAL A 113 24.12 -5.71 -22.86
N SER A 114 23.98 -5.49 -23.45
CA SER A 114 24.51 -5.53 -24.10
C SER A 114 24.71 -5.88 -24.56
N ASP A 115 24.74 -5.87 -24.61
CA ASP A 115 24.88 -6.11 -24.92
C ASP A 115 25.00 -6.79 -25.09
N ASP A 116 25.20 -6.95 -24.86
CA ASP A 116 25.36 -7.47 -24.98
C ASP A 116 25.26 -8.29 -25.27
N SER A 117 25.42 -8.45 -25.19
CA SER A 117 25.34 -8.96 -25.45
C SER A 117 24.84 -9.66 -25.81
N THR A 118 24.78 -9.75 -25.81
CA THR A 118 24.34 -10.16 -26.13
C THR A 118 23.59 -10.48 -26.58
N ASP A 119 23.51 -10.45 -26.68
CA ASP A 119 22.83 -10.53 -27.27
C ASP A 119 22.30 -10.50 -27.80
N SER A 120 22.67 -10.31 -27.86
CA SER A 120 22.35 -9.92 -28.48
C SER A 120 22.04 -9.70 -28.90
#